data_a564948ac51aaca9f66e6b330979c9bd
#
_entry.id   a564948ac51aaca9f66e6b330979c9bd
#
_cell.length_a   1.000
_cell.length_b   1.000
_cell.length_c   1.000
_cell.angle_alpha   90.00
_cell.angle_beta   90.00
_cell.angle_gamma   90.00
#
_symmetry.space_group_name_H-M   'P 1'
#
loop_
_entity.id
_entity.type
_entity.pdbx_description
1 polymer ?
#
loop_
_entity_poly.entity_id
_entity_poly.type
_entity_poly.pdbx_seq_one_letter_code
_entity_poly.pdbx_strand_id
1 'polypeptide(L)'
;IARANAISSFFQASIFTKDIDAALHATRTLNATAVMVNDHTAFRVDWMPFGGHRESGLGAGGIGPAMHDMTIERLTVMRSSVI
;
A
#
# COMPACT_ATOMS: atom_id res chain seq x y z
N ILE A 1 -12.31 -8.73 12.63
CA ILE A 1 -12.09 -7.39 12.03
C ILE A 1 -12.09 -6.31 13.09
N ALA A 2 -13.12 -6.18 13.92
CA ALA A 2 -13.23 -5.12 14.93
C ALA A 2 -12.01 -5.05 15.87
N ARG A 3 -11.54 -6.19 16.36
CA ARG A 3 -10.34 -6.26 17.22
C ARG A 3 -9.06 -5.88 16.48
N ALA A 4 -8.94 -6.29 15.22
CA ALA A 4 -7.80 -5.90 14.38
C ALA A 4 -7.78 -4.39 14.14
N ASN A 5 -8.93 -3.77 13.88
CA ASN A 5 -9.04 -2.33 13.64
C ASN A 5 -8.90 -1.49 14.91
N ALA A 6 -8.99 -2.10 16.09
CA ALA A 6 -8.88 -1.39 17.37
C ALA A 6 -7.43 -1.05 17.77
N ILE A 7 -6.43 -1.65 17.13
CA ILE A 7 -5.01 -1.36 17.41
C ILE A 7 -4.60 -0.04 16.77
N SER A 8 -3.61 0.61 17.38
CA SER A 8 -3.10 1.92 16.93
C SER A 8 -2.13 1.82 15.76
N SER A 9 -1.59 0.65 15.48
CA SER A 9 -0.59 0.41 14.45
C SER A 9 -1.17 -0.40 13.32
N PHE A 10 -0.97 0.03 12.08
CA PHE A 10 -1.37 -0.73 10.90
C PHE A 10 -0.17 -1.13 10.08
N PHE A 11 -0.21 -2.33 9.59
CA PHE A 11 0.78 -2.79 8.63
C PHE A 11 0.12 -3.72 7.61
N GLN A 12 0.17 -5.00 7.84
CA GLN A 12 -0.40 -5.98 6.93
C GLN A 12 -1.35 -6.93 7.66
N ALA A 13 -2.32 -7.45 6.95
CA ALA A 13 -3.26 -8.43 7.46
C ALA A 13 -3.43 -9.58 6.47
N SER A 14 -3.80 -10.74 6.96
CA SER A 14 -4.17 -11.90 6.14
C SER A 14 -5.52 -12.42 6.53
N ILE A 15 -6.27 -12.89 5.55
CA ILE A 15 -7.50 -13.64 5.73
C ILE A 15 -7.43 -14.95 4.93
N PHE A 16 -7.84 -16.04 5.56
CA PHE A 16 -7.94 -17.35 4.91
C PHE A 16 -9.41 -17.73 4.82
N THR A 17 -9.94 -17.82 3.63
CA THR A 17 -11.34 -18.13 3.40
C THR A 17 -11.55 -18.68 1.99
N LYS A 18 -12.58 -19.50 1.83
CA LYS A 18 -13.08 -19.94 0.51
C LYS A 18 -14.28 -19.12 0.03
N ASP A 19 -14.78 -18.25 0.89
CA ASP A 19 -15.93 -17.38 0.61
C ASP A 19 -15.43 -16.05 0.06
N ILE A 20 -15.77 -15.75 -1.19
CA ILE A 20 -15.37 -14.52 -1.86
C ILE A 20 -15.99 -13.28 -1.21
N ASP A 21 -17.21 -13.37 -0.71
CA ASP A 21 -17.87 -12.24 -0.06
C ASP A 21 -17.18 -11.88 1.26
N ALA A 22 -16.78 -12.90 2.03
CA ALA A 22 -16.00 -12.72 3.24
C ALA A 22 -14.63 -12.09 2.95
N ALA A 23 -13.97 -12.52 1.88
CA ALA A 23 -12.70 -11.93 1.43
C ALA A 23 -12.85 -10.46 1.06
N LEU A 24 -13.83 -10.12 0.24
CA LEU A 24 -14.12 -8.75 -0.18
C LEU A 24 -14.52 -7.86 1.00
N HIS A 25 -15.33 -8.38 1.91
CA HIS A 25 -15.68 -7.67 3.14
C HIS A 25 -14.44 -7.35 3.99
N ALA A 26 -13.56 -8.32 4.18
CA ALA A 26 -12.33 -8.13 4.95
C ALA A 26 -11.40 -7.09 4.30
N THR A 27 -11.22 -7.14 2.98
CA THR A 27 -10.36 -6.18 2.28
C THR A 27 -10.88 -4.75 2.35
N ARG A 28 -12.19 -4.56 2.44
CA ARG A 28 -12.79 -3.23 2.58
C ARG A 28 -12.77 -2.68 4.00
N THR A 29 -12.82 -3.55 4.99
CA THR A 29 -13.06 -3.15 6.37
C THR A 29 -11.83 -3.23 7.27
N LEU A 30 -10.80 -4.00 6.89
CA LEU A 30 -9.54 -4.03 7.62
C LEU A 30 -8.73 -2.75 7.37
N ASN A 31 -8.33 -2.11 8.44
CA ASN A 31 -7.41 -0.96 8.40
C ASN A 31 -5.97 -1.45 8.26
N ALA A 32 -5.61 -1.99 7.12
CA ALA A 32 -4.25 -2.46 6.85
C ALA A 32 -3.76 -1.84 5.54
N THR A 33 -2.45 -1.66 5.41
CA THR A 33 -1.84 -1.14 4.18
C THR A 33 -1.87 -2.18 3.07
N ALA A 34 -1.85 -3.45 3.42
CA ALA A 34 -2.06 -4.56 2.51
C ALA A 34 -2.84 -5.67 3.20
N VAL A 35 -3.77 -6.25 2.48
CA VAL A 35 -4.56 -7.39 2.94
C VAL A 35 -4.31 -8.55 1.99
N MET A 36 -3.71 -9.62 2.51
CA MET A 36 -3.47 -10.86 1.77
C MET A 36 -4.67 -11.79 1.93
N VAL A 37 -5.13 -12.35 0.82
CA VAL A 37 -6.19 -13.36 0.83
C VAL A 37 -5.57 -14.71 0.50
N ASN A 38 -5.73 -15.66 1.41
CA ASN A 38 -5.21 -17.04 1.29
C ASN A 38 -3.69 -17.14 1.17
N ASP A 39 -2.98 -16.15 1.70
CA ASP A 39 -1.53 -16.17 1.82
C ASP A 39 -1.10 -15.49 3.13
N HIS A 40 0.16 -15.64 3.50
CA HIS A 40 0.71 -15.04 4.70
C HIS A 40 1.13 -13.58 4.47
N THR A 41 1.29 -12.83 5.54
CA THR A 41 1.62 -11.40 5.48
C THR A 41 3.05 -11.12 4.98
N ALA A 42 3.92 -12.11 4.89
CA ALA A 42 5.26 -11.96 4.33
C ALA A 42 5.32 -12.05 2.80
N PHE A 43 4.19 -12.30 2.12
CA PHE A 43 4.15 -12.29 0.65
C PHE A 43 4.61 -10.93 0.12
N ARG A 44 5.49 -10.98 -0.88
CA ARG A 44 6.03 -9.77 -1.45
C ARG A 44 6.50 -9.97 -2.90
N VAL A 45 6.32 -8.95 -3.70
CA VAL A 45 6.94 -8.79 -5.02
C VAL A 45 7.55 -7.39 -5.12
N ASP A 46 8.57 -7.21 -5.95
CA ASP A 46 9.39 -5.98 -5.96
C ASP A 46 8.62 -4.71 -6.28
N TRP A 47 7.57 -4.81 -7.08
CA TRP A 47 6.75 -3.65 -7.45
C TRP A 47 5.68 -3.27 -6.42
N MET A 48 5.46 -4.10 -5.39
CA MET A 48 4.46 -3.81 -4.36
C MET A 48 4.90 -2.64 -3.48
N PRO A 49 4.01 -1.68 -3.22
CA PRO A 49 4.22 -0.72 -2.15
C PRO A 49 4.35 -1.42 -0.81
N PHE A 50 5.18 -0.89 0.06
CA PHE A 50 5.41 -1.43 1.39
C PHE A 50 5.46 -0.30 2.40
N GLY A 51 4.66 -0.38 3.45
CA GLY A 51 4.68 0.63 4.50
C GLY A 51 3.59 0.42 5.52
N GLY A 52 3.82 0.95 6.69
CA GLY A 52 2.84 1.01 7.75
C GLY A 52 2.18 2.37 7.86
N HIS A 53 1.05 2.43 8.53
CA HIS A 53 0.35 3.66 8.86
C HIS A 53 0.34 3.92 10.36
N ARG A 54 0.04 5.14 10.74
CA ARG A 54 0.01 5.61 12.13
C ARG A 54 1.37 5.32 12.80
N GLU A 55 1.37 4.55 13.89
CA GLU A 55 2.59 4.23 14.63
C GLU A 55 3.49 3.21 13.93
N SER A 56 3.01 2.55 12.88
CA SER A 56 3.78 1.54 12.13
C SER A 56 4.66 2.12 11.03
N GLY A 57 4.52 3.39 10.67
CA GLY A 57 5.36 4.00 9.65
C GLY A 57 4.88 5.37 9.19
N LEU A 58 5.71 6.02 8.38
CA LEU A 58 5.52 7.39 7.90
C LEU A 58 5.08 7.46 6.44
N GLY A 59 4.94 6.34 5.76
CA GLY A 59 4.52 6.29 4.37
C GLY A 59 4.86 4.98 3.70
N ALA A 60 4.62 4.90 2.40
CA ALA A 60 4.88 3.71 1.61
C ALA A 60 6.25 3.79 0.93
N GLY A 61 6.98 2.68 0.99
CA GLY A 61 8.22 2.45 0.24
C GLY A 61 7.97 1.49 -0.93
N GLY A 62 9.05 1.08 -1.55
CA GLY A 62 9.06 0.21 -2.73
C GLY A 62 9.78 0.88 -3.89
N ILE A 63 9.99 0.17 -5.00
CA ILE A 63 10.79 0.72 -6.13
C ILE A 63 10.13 1.99 -6.68
N GLY A 64 8.88 1.92 -7.08
CA GLY A 64 8.16 3.08 -7.62
C GLY A 64 8.06 4.26 -6.64
N PRO A 65 7.50 4.06 -5.43
CA PRO A 65 7.43 5.12 -4.41
C PRO A 65 8.78 5.71 -4.05
N ALA A 66 9.82 4.90 -3.88
CA ALA A 66 11.16 5.39 -3.55
C ALA A 66 11.78 6.20 -4.67
N MET A 67 11.60 5.81 -5.93
CA MET A 67 12.03 6.60 -7.08
C MET A 67 11.31 7.95 -7.12
N HIS A 68 10.02 7.96 -6.89
CA HIS A 68 9.23 9.20 -6.83
C HIS A 68 9.74 10.14 -5.73
N ASP A 69 9.99 9.61 -4.53
CA ASP A 69 10.47 10.38 -3.39
C ASP A 69 11.88 10.96 -3.59
N MET A 70 12.71 10.30 -4.41
CA MET A 70 14.07 10.74 -4.74
C MET A 70 14.13 11.75 -5.89
N THR A 71 13.00 12.07 -6.48
CA THR A 71 12.90 12.99 -7.63
C THR A 71 11.96 14.15 -7.32
N ILE A 72 12.08 15.20 -8.09
CA ILE A 72 11.11 16.29 -8.11
C ILE A 72 10.67 16.53 -9.54
N GLU A 73 9.40 16.85 -9.70
CA GLU A 73 8.87 17.19 -11.00
C GLU A 73 9.45 18.51 -11.49
N ARG A 74 9.81 18.56 -12.78
CA ARG A 74 10.24 19.77 -13.46
C ARG A 74 9.41 19.98 -14.72
N LEU A 75 8.75 21.10 -14.78
CA LEU A 75 8.10 21.54 -16.01
C LEU A 75 9.07 22.40 -16.80
N THR A 76 9.25 22.06 -18.07
CA THR A 76 9.97 22.89 -19.02
C THR A 76 9.00 23.36 -20.09
N VAL A 77 8.86 24.65 -20.23
CA VAL A 77 8.05 25.27 -21.29
C VAL A 77 8.99 25.99 -22.23
N MET A 78 9.00 25.58 -23.49
CA MET A 78 9.79 26.19 -24.54
C MET A 78 8.90 26.85 -25.59
N ARG A 79 9.27 28.07 -25.96
CA ARG A 79 8.70 28.74 -27.11
C ARG A 79 9.83 29.14 -28.02
N SER A 80 9.77 28.72 -29.27
CA SER A 80 10.77 29.02 -30.25
C SER A 80 10.10 29.40 -31.58
N SER A 81 10.69 30.34 -32.33
CA SER A 81 10.22 30.72 -33.67
C SER A 81 10.59 29.68 -34.73
N VAL A 82 11.40 28.67 -34.40
CA VAL A 82 11.88 27.66 -35.34
C VAL A 82 11.31 26.25 -35.09
N ILE A 83 10.55 26.07 -34.00
CA ILE A 83 9.92 24.79 -33.69
C ILE A 83 8.40 24.93 -33.47
#